data_b4a88cd24c39849c0724405fa704fcfc
#
_entry.id   b4a88cd24c39849c0724405fa704fcfc
#
_cell.length_a   1.000
_cell.length_b   1.000
_cell.length_c   1.000
_cell.angle_alpha   90.00
_cell.angle_beta   90.00
_cell.angle_gamma   90.00
#
_symmetry.space_group_name_H-M   'P 1'
#
loop_
_entity.id
_entity.type
_entity.pdbx_description
1 polymer ?
#
loop_
_entity_poly.entity_id
_entity_poly.type
_entity_poly.pdbx_seq_one_letter_code
_entity_poly.pdbx_strand_id
1 'polypeptide(L)'
;MRRLGLRLPWVLAGLLAGGCAGGAGGDGTTPASWTPSWLAGKGASTTTVLARLKAGPYEASSLAVGEEKDLAQHRGDALGFVRSAALEQYLNETRRRLLTASGRTGVPGRVVILANPGFEAFSSPDGNVYVAMGLLDSLETSDEVAAILAHELSHVLLAHHSSDLLGDVQHKGQALYELGIGAKTALAGQRTVSKGDARNMTNVQLATDATDKLVLPAWSRGQEREADLLGMDLLVESRVAGPAMMSMLEKLQAWELANKESDNAFSERLQQASQRNVNEAVGVVYQKLLGTVSVNHPKTSERIEDAAQYFERFYGSRPPVEPQAGPWKAVRARPEVAQVLVSYKRAFQARRLLEQGKAQEAYTAARASVAGRTDAYPNWVLAHSAAAIGRQTEAIDALRRAVGSPEPVPLVYEDLIFAYERTGNVPVALQWTDQASKVFAGAARFKPHKIRLLRKAGRAAEAQTLTLDCALNGTTELKRACQEANQTPAGAAAR
;
A
#
# COMPACT_ATOMS: atom_id res chain seq x y z
N MET A 1 46.22 -31.52 14.04
CA MET A 1 46.97 -30.32 14.48
C MET A 1 47.07 -29.32 13.35
N ARG A 2 46.78 -28.08 13.63
CA ARG A 2 46.76 -26.81 12.89
C ARG A 2 45.37 -26.37 12.48
N ARG A 3 44.81 -25.52 13.35
CA ARG A 3 43.70 -24.63 13.11
C ARG A 3 44.17 -23.47 12.22
N LEU A 4 43.50 -23.26 11.10
CA LEU A 4 43.56 -21.97 10.38
C LEU A 4 42.26 -21.20 10.65
N GLY A 5 42.38 -20.14 11.43
CA GLY A 5 41.30 -19.19 11.64
C GLY A 5 41.24 -18.21 10.46
N LEU A 6 40.15 -18.18 9.76
CA LEU A 6 39.82 -17.08 8.83
C LEU A 6 39.16 -15.95 9.63
N ARG A 7 39.88 -14.83 9.73
CA ARG A 7 39.37 -13.55 10.19
C ARG A 7 38.55 -12.90 9.07
N LEU A 8 37.25 -12.75 9.26
CA LEU A 8 36.46 -11.82 8.45
C LEU A 8 36.75 -10.38 8.91
N PRO A 9 36.91 -9.42 7.99
CA PRO A 9 37.07 -8.02 8.35
C PRO A 9 35.71 -7.41 8.71
N TRP A 10 35.67 -6.77 9.85
CA TRP A 10 34.62 -5.87 10.33
C TRP A 10 34.61 -4.59 9.48
N VAL A 11 33.63 -4.41 8.62
CA VAL A 11 33.38 -3.18 7.85
C VAL A 11 31.90 -2.78 7.91
N LEU A 12 31.32 -2.82 9.09
CA LEU A 12 29.94 -2.30 9.26
C LEU A 12 29.67 -1.75 10.67
N ALA A 13 30.71 -1.25 11.35
CA ALA A 13 30.58 -0.60 12.65
C ALA A 13 31.30 0.77 12.66
N GLY A 14 30.87 1.70 11.82
CA GLY A 14 31.54 2.99 11.71
C GLY A 14 30.66 4.19 11.35
N LEU A 15 29.40 4.23 11.80
CA LEU A 15 28.54 5.41 11.54
C LEU A 15 27.69 5.86 12.71
N LEU A 16 28.05 5.50 13.95
CA LEU A 16 27.32 5.98 15.14
C LEU A 16 28.25 6.34 16.32
N ALA A 17 29.42 6.93 16.08
CA ALA A 17 30.16 7.56 17.15
C ALA A 17 31.15 8.58 16.60
N GLY A 18 30.78 9.83 16.61
CA GLY A 18 31.69 10.92 16.25
C GLY A 18 31.10 12.29 16.51
N GLY A 19 31.35 12.86 17.68
CA GLY A 19 31.08 14.25 17.85
C GLY A 19 30.92 14.78 19.25
N CYS A 20 31.97 14.78 20.04
CA CYS A 20 32.16 15.78 21.10
C CYS A 20 33.62 16.19 21.14
N ALA A 21 33.96 17.32 20.55
CA ALA A 21 35.10 18.14 20.97
C ALA A 21 34.89 19.55 20.44
N GLY A 22 35.04 20.52 21.32
CA GLY A 22 34.65 21.90 21.19
C GLY A 22 35.51 22.74 20.24
N GLY A 23 34.93 23.85 19.83
CA GLY A 23 35.53 24.97 19.13
C GLY A 23 34.54 26.08 19.01
N ALA A 24 34.81 27.21 19.63
CA ALA A 24 33.95 28.38 19.68
C ALA A 24 33.84 29.10 18.32
N GLY A 25 32.68 29.66 18.03
CA GLY A 25 32.48 30.75 17.08
C GLY A 25 31.88 30.37 15.74
N GLY A 26 30.62 30.69 15.52
CA GLY A 26 29.96 30.70 14.22
C GLY A 26 28.47 30.45 14.36
N ASP A 27 27.64 31.41 13.95
CA ASP A 27 26.20 31.36 13.92
C ASP A 27 25.66 30.08 13.22
N GLY A 28 25.52 29.02 14.01
CA GLY A 28 24.90 27.77 13.59
C GLY A 28 23.43 27.79 13.99
N THR A 29 22.54 28.19 13.08
CA THR A 29 21.13 27.86 13.19
C THR A 29 21.00 26.34 13.14
N THR A 30 21.01 25.71 14.30
CA THR A 30 20.44 24.37 14.45
C THR A 30 19.04 24.42 13.89
N PRO A 31 18.59 23.39 13.09
CA PRO A 31 17.18 23.32 12.71
C PRO A 31 16.39 23.33 14.02
N ALA A 32 15.64 24.40 14.24
CA ALA A 32 14.77 24.51 15.39
C ALA A 32 13.96 23.21 15.51
N SER A 33 14.03 22.57 16.67
CA SER A 33 13.11 21.50 17.03
C SER A 33 11.72 22.03 16.72
N TRP A 34 11.08 21.48 15.69
CA TRP A 34 9.77 21.92 15.23
C TRP A 34 8.70 21.45 16.20
N THR A 35 8.70 22.00 17.37
CA THR A 35 7.56 22.03 18.28
C THR A 35 6.72 23.21 17.85
N PRO A 36 5.49 22.98 17.36
CA PRO A 36 4.57 24.09 17.12
C PRO A 36 4.55 24.99 18.34
N SER A 37 4.64 26.31 18.15
CA SER A 37 4.75 27.31 19.22
C SER A 37 3.63 27.24 20.27
N TRP A 38 2.54 26.55 19.98
CA TRP A 38 1.39 26.31 20.86
C TRP A 38 1.55 25.12 21.82
N LEU A 39 2.58 24.25 21.63
CA LEU A 39 2.97 23.13 22.51
C LEU A 39 4.23 23.43 23.32
N ALA A 40 5.03 24.41 22.91
CA ALA A 40 6.17 24.86 23.71
C ALA A 40 5.65 25.63 24.94
N GLY A 41 5.90 25.15 26.14
CA GLY A 41 5.34 25.50 27.43
C GLY A 41 5.37 26.97 27.94
N LYS A 42 5.55 27.98 27.11
CA LYS A 42 5.25 29.38 27.37
C LYS A 42 4.65 29.99 26.10
N GLY A 43 3.35 29.79 25.89
CA GLY A 43 2.61 30.25 24.71
C GLY A 43 1.73 29.19 24.09
N ALA A 44 1.38 28.13 24.84
CA ALA A 44 0.45 27.10 24.38
C ALA A 44 -0.85 27.72 23.88
N SER A 45 -1.26 27.42 22.66
CA SER A 45 -2.48 27.94 22.04
C SER A 45 -3.66 27.86 23.01
N THR A 46 -4.40 28.93 23.13
CA THR A 46 -5.64 29.00 23.93
C THR A 46 -6.85 28.49 23.12
N THR A 47 -6.65 28.12 21.85
CA THR A 47 -7.71 27.68 20.94
C THR A 47 -7.38 26.30 20.34
N THR A 48 -8.42 25.54 20.03
CA THR A 48 -8.31 24.23 19.37
C THR A 48 -7.75 24.34 17.95
N VAL A 49 -7.34 23.23 17.35
CA VAL A 49 -6.87 23.20 15.95
C VAL A 49 -8.02 23.56 15.01
N LEU A 50 -9.22 23.05 15.26
CA LEU A 50 -10.42 23.36 14.50
C LEU A 50 -10.76 24.86 14.53
N ALA A 51 -10.63 25.52 15.68
CA ALA A 51 -10.90 26.96 15.79
C ALA A 51 -9.95 27.83 14.95
N ARG A 52 -8.80 27.29 14.56
CA ARG A 52 -7.84 27.95 13.65
C ARG A 52 -8.07 27.61 12.19
N LEU A 53 -8.81 26.52 11.93
CA LEU A 53 -9.19 26.15 10.58
C LEU A 53 -10.23 27.12 10.06
N LYS A 54 -9.92 27.83 8.96
CA LYS A 54 -10.88 28.78 8.36
C LYS A 54 -12.09 28.03 7.82
N ALA A 55 -13.29 28.40 8.26
CA ALA A 55 -14.52 27.90 7.65
C ALA A 55 -14.67 28.43 6.21
N GLY A 56 -15.41 27.71 5.37
CA GLY A 56 -15.70 28.11 3.99
C GLY A 56 -15.30 27.08 2.93
N PRO A 57 -15.19 27.50 1.66
CA PRO A 57 -14.83 26.61 0.58
C PRO A 57 -13.47 25.95 0.79
N TYR A 58 -13.39 24.67 0.42
CA TYR A 58 -12.12 23.95 0.40
C TYR A 58 -11.30 24.38 -0.83
N GLU A 59 -10.04 24.61 -0.62
CA GLU A 59 -9.08 24.86 -1.70
C GLU A 59 -8.38 23.55 -2.04
N ALA A 60 -8.57 23.08 -3.27
CA ALA A 60 -7.97 21.82 -3.71
C ALA A 60 -6.44 21.92 -3.72
N SER A 61 -5.78 20.81 -3.37
CA SER A 61 -4.33 20.69 -3.48
C SER A 61 -3.89 20.88 -4.93
N SER A 62 -2.76 21.57 -5.15
CA SER A 62 -2.12 21.68 -6.48
C SER A 62 -1.64 20.33 -7.01
N LEU A 63 -1.56 19.33 -6.15
CA LEU A 63 -1.16 17.93 -6.50
C LEU A 63 -2.36 17.05 -6.85
N ALA A 64 -3.60 17.55 -6.74
CA ALA A 64 -4.78 16.80 -7.14
C ALA A 64 -4.76 16.51 -8.65
N VAL A 65 -5.01 15.25 -9.00
CA VAL A 65 -4.98 14.78 -10.40
C VAL A 65 -6.37 14.52 -10.97
N GLY A 66 -7.39 14.63 -10.15
CA GLY A 66 -8.79 14.30 -10.44
C GLY A 66 -9.15 12.90 -9.95
N GLU A 67 -10.36 12.76 -9.36
CA GLU A 67 -10.83 11.56 -8.67
C GLU A 67 -10.63 10.27 -9.49
N GLU A 68 -10.97 10.28 -10.78
CA GLU A 68 -10.84 9.08 -11.61
C GLU A 68 -9.40 8.61 -11.79
N LYS A 69 -8.45 9.55 -11.95
CA LYS A 69 -7.03 9.22 -12.08
C LYS A 69 -6.46 8.75 -10.75
N ASP A 70 -6.81 9.41 -9.66
CA ASP A 70 -6.44 9.02 -8.30
C ASP A 70 -6.93 7.60 -7.99
N LEU A 71 -8.20 7.31 -8.23
CA LEU A 71 -8.77 5.96 -8.07
C LEU A 71 -8.10 4.93 -8.99
N ALA A 72 -7.83 5.27 -10.25
CA ALA A 72 -7.18 4.35 -11.17
C ALA A 72 -5.75 4.00 -10.73
N GLN A 73 -5.00 4.97 -10.21
CA GLN A 73 -3.68 4.77 -9.67
C GLN A 73 -3.73 3.80 -8.47
N HIS A 74 -4.48 4.13 -7.43
CA HIS A 74 -4.55 3.33 -6.21
C HIS A 74 -5.22 1.96 -6.38
N ARG A 75 -6.11 1.81 -7.38
CA ARG A 75 -6.67 0.49 -7.73
C ARG A 75 -5.59 -0.45 -8.27
N GLY A 76 -4.67 0.06 -9.07
CA GLY A 76 -3.56 -0.72 -9.62
C GLY A 76 -2.59 -1.19 -8.56
N ASP A 77 -2.36 -0.34 -7.56
CA ASP A 77 -1.36 -0.54 -6.53
C ASP A 77 -1.85 -1.50 -5.40
N ALA A 78 -3.16 -1.53 -5.12
CA ALA A 78 -3.72 -2.18 -3.94
C ALA A 78 -4.46 -3.51 -4.20
N LEU A 79 -4.21 -4.22 -5.30
CA LEU A 79 -4.95 -5.44 -5.67
C LEU A 79 -6.47 -5.23 -5.77
N GLY A 80 -6.89 -3.99 -6.05
CA GLY A 80 -8.27 -3.60 -6.26
C GLY A 80 -8.99 -3.07 -5.04
N PHE A 81 -10.23 -2.69 -5.26
CA PHE A 81 -11.13 -2.16 -4.25
C PHE A 81 -12.16 -3.20 -3.83
N VAL A 82 -12.59 -3.10 -2.57
CA VAL A 82 -13.69 -3.91 -2.04
C VAL A 82 -14.98 -3.16 -2.26
N ARG A 83 -15.94 -3.77 -2.95
CA ARG A 83 -17.27 -3.19 -3.17
C ARG A 83 -18.27 -3.77 -2.19
N SER A 84 -18.86 -2.88 -1.41
CA SER A 84 -19.98 -3.17 -0.49
C SER A 84 -20.79 -1.91 -0.28
N ALA A 85 -21.91 -1.81 -0.98
CA ALA A 85 -22.75 -0.61 -0.93
C ALA A 85 -23.08 -0.18 0.50
N ALA A 86 -23.40 -1.12 1.39
CA ALA A 86 -23.73 -0.82 2.77
C ALA A 86 -22.52 -0.32 3.60
N LEU A 87 -21.32 -0.87 3.39
CA LEU A 87 -20.09 -0.36 4.01
C LEU A 87 -19.73 1.01 3.46
N GLU A 88 -19.71 1.14 2.14
CA GLU A 88 -19.38 2.39 1.45
C GLU A 88 -20.32 3.52 1.88
N GLN A 89 -21.62 3.23 1.97
CA GLN A 89 -22.60 4.20 2.44
C GLN A 89 -22.33 4.63 3.88
N TYR A 90 -22.09 3.69 4.78
CA TYR A 90 -21.81 3.96 6.19
C TYR A 90 -20.55 4.81 6.37
N LEU A 91 -19.46 4.44 5.70
CA LEU A 91 -18.19 5.17 5.78
C LEU A 91 -18.32 6.58 5.21
N ASN A 92 -18.98 6.74 4.07
CA ASN A 92 -19.18 8.06 3.45
C ASN A 92 -20.18 8.94 4.24
N GLU A 93 -21.15 8.35 4.92
CA GLU A 93 -22.03 9.06 5.86
C GLU A 93 -21.23 9.58 7.06
N THR A 94 -20.36 8.76 7.63
CA THR A 94 -19.43 9.15 8.71
C THR A 94 -18.50 10.27 8.26
N ARG A 95 -17.89 10.14 7.07
CA ARG A 95 -17.07 11.19 6.46
C ARG A 95 -17.85 12.51 6.33
N ARG A 96 -19.07 12.48 5.86
CA ARG A 96 -19.90 13.69 5.67
C ARG A 96 -20.19 14.38 7.00
N ARG A 97 -20.47 13.64 8.07
CA ARG A 97 -20.68 14.20 9.42
C ARG A 97 -19.42 14.94 9.90
N LEU A 98 -18.25 14.32 9.75
CA LEU A 98 -16.97 14.91 10.14
C LEU A 98 -16.66 16.19 9.33
N LEU A 99 -16.91 16.18 8.02
CA LEU A 99 -16.76 17.36 7.17
C LEU A 99 -17.72 18.49 7.55
N THR A 100 -18.96 18.16 7.91
CA THR A 100 -19.92 19.16 8.42
C THR A 100 -19.39 19.83 9.69
N ALA A 101 -18.80 19.03 10.60
CA ALA A 101 -18.20 19.57 11.83
C ALA A 101 -16.98 20.47 11.56
N SER A 102 -16.25 20.26 10.46
CA SER A 102 -15.11 21.09 10.09
C SER A 102 -15.47 22.50 9.63
N GLY A 103 -16.73 22.76 9.27
CA GLY A 103 -17.17 23.99 8.63
C GLY A 103 -16.64 24.22 7.21
N ARG A 104 -15.92 23.24 6.63
CA ARG A 104 -15.43 23.27 5.24
C ARG A 104 -16.50 22.73 4.29
N THR A 105 -16.67 23.40 3.15
CA THR A 105 -17.61 23.00 2.10
C THR A 105 -16.87 22.65 0.82
N GLY A 106 -17.46 21.75 0.02
CA GLY A 106 -16.89 21.38 -1.28
C GLY A 106 -15.64 20.48 -1.21
N VAL A 107 -15.36 19.83 -0.07
CA VAL A 107 -14.25 18.88 0.03
C VAL A 107 -14.56 17.66 -0.86
N PRO A 108 -13.75 17.42 -1.92
CA PRO A 108 -14.00 16.34 -2.86
C PRO A 108 -13.66 14.96 -2.26
N GLY A 109 -13.87 13.91 -3.04
CA GLY A 109 -13.47 12.56 -2.71
C GLY A 109 -14.48 11.78 -1.87
N ARG A 110 -14.13 10.54 -1.61
CA ARG A 110 -14.94 9.55 -0.89
C ARG A 110 -14.07 8.59 -0.10
N VAL A 111 -14.69 7.74 0.70
CA VAL A 111 -14.00 6.63 1.35
C VAL A 111 -13.98 5.43 0.42
N VAL A 112 -12.81 4.84 0.23
CA VAL A 112 -12.54 3.70 -0.65
C VAL A 112 -11.95 2.57 0.18
N ILE A 113 -12.47 1.36 0.02
CA ILE A 113 -12.01 0.20 0.78
C ILE A 113 -11.00 -0.58 -0.08
N LEU A 114 -9.77 -0.72 0.42
CA LEU A 114 -8.71 -1.47 -0.26
C LEU A 114 -8.79 -2.96 0.05
N ALA A 115 -8.53 -3.80 -0.95
CA ALA A 115 -8.39 -5.24 -0.79
C ALA A 115 -7.02 -5.60 -0.16
N ASN A 116 -6.75 -5.06 1.03
CA ASN A 116 -5.49 -5.17 1.74
C ASN A 116 -5.72 -5.74 3.15
N PRO A 117 -4.92 -6.75 3.61
CA PRO A 117 -5.01 -7.30 4.96
C PRO A 117 -4.38 -6.43 6.04
N GLY A 118 -3.66 -5.37 5.68
CA GLY A 118 -2.90 -4.50 6.58
C GLY A 118 -3.77 -3.63 7.48
N PHE A 119 -3.10 -2.92 8.38
CA PHE A 119 -3.70 -1.98 9.33
C PHE A 119 -3.38 -0.55 8.87
N GLU A 120 -3.84 -0.19 7.69
CA GLU A 120 -3.51 1.07 7.04
C GLU A 120 -4.74 1.83 6.57
N ALA A 121 -4.65 3.15 6.71
CA ALA A 121 -5.49 4.10 6.01
C ALA A 121 -4.60 5.24 5.51
N PHE A 122 -5.02 5.94 4.49
CA PHE A 122 -4.37 7.16 4.01
C PHE A 122 -5.33 8.01 3.20
N SER A 123 -5.03 9.29 3.07
CA SER A 123 -5.78 10.21 2.21
C SER A 123 -4.95 10.62 1.00
N SER A 124 -5.62 11.02 -0.08
CA SER A 124 -4.98 11.55 -1.28
C SER A 124 -5.20 13.05 -1.43
N PRO A 125 -4.39 13.74 -2.28
CA PRO A 125 -4.60 15.14 -2.62
C PRO A 125 -5.99 15.44 -3.20
N ASP A 126 -6.64 14.44 -3.77
CA ASP A 126 -8.01 14.51 -4.33
C ASP A 126 -9.11 14.35 -3.27
N GLY A 127 -8.74 14.24 -1.98
CA GLY A 127 -9.67 14.14 -0.86
C GLY A 127 -10.31 12.76 -0.68
N ASN A 128 -9.85 11.74 -1.42
CA ASN A 128 -10.23 10.37 -1.15
C ASN A 128 -9.53 9.87 0.12
N VAL A 129 -10.26 9.06 0.89
CA VAL A 129 -9.73 8.35 2.07
C VAL A 129 -9.74 6.86 1.75
N TYR A 130 -8.57 6.26 1.73
CA TYR A 130 -8.37 4.83 1.48
C TYR A 130 -8.22 4.09 2.80
N VAL A 131 -8.99 3.03 2.99
CA VAL A 131 -8.99 2.25 4.24
C VAL A 131 -8.83 0.76 3.92
N ALA A 132 -7.83 0.12 4.49
CA ALA A 132 -7.61 -1.31 4.30
C ALA A 132 -8.75 -2.13 4.92
N MET A 133 -9.18 -3.20 4.22
CA MET A 133 -10.19 -4.12 4.73
C MET A 133 -9.74 -4.80 6.03
N GLY A 134 -8.43 -5.08 6.18
CA GLY A 134 -7.88 -5.63 7.41
C GLY A 134 -8.06 -4.70 8.61
N LEU A 135 -7.85 -3.41 8.43
CA LEU A 135 -8.12 -2.40 9.44
C LEU A 135 -9.61 -2.36 9.79
N LEU A 136 -10.50 -2.27 8.79
CA LEU A 136 -11.96 -2.26 9.04
C LEU A 136 -12.45 -3.51 9.78
N ASP A 137 -11.87 -4.70 9.51
CA ASP A 137 -12.24 -5.93 10.23
C ASP A 137 -11.82 -5.90 11.70
N SER A 138 -10.79 -5.13 12.05
CA SER A 138 -10.28 -5.01 13.43
C SER A 138 -11.05 -4.01 14.30
N LEU A 139 -11.85 -3.11 13.70
CA LEU A 139 -12.58 -2.08 14.44
C LEU A 139 -13.83 -2.65 15.10
N GLU A 140 -14.09 -2.21 16.33
CA GLU A 140 -15.18 -2.71 17.18
C GLU A 140 -16.31 -1.71 17.36
N THR A 141 -16.00 -0.40 17.24
CA THR A 141 -16.96 0.68 17.52
C THR A 141 -17.11 1.63 16.33
N SER A 142 -18.25 2.33 16.30
CA SER A 142 -18.49 3.42 15.36
C SER A 142 -17.52 4.57 15.55
N ASP A 143 -17.09 4.77 16.79
CA ASP A 143 -16.24 5.87 17.18
C ASP A 143 -14.79 5.63 16.71
N GLU A 144 -14.33 4.38 16.72
CA GLU A 144 -13.03 4.01 16.12
C GLU A 144 -13.03 4.21 14.60
N VAL A 145 -14.13 3.84 13.93
CA VAL A 145 -14.28 4.13 12.49
C VAL A 145 -14.24 5.63 12.23
N ALA A 146 -14.95 6.42 13.05
CA ALA A 146 -14.93 7.86 12.92
C ALA A 146 -13.56 8.46 13.21
N ALA A 147 -12.80 7.91 14.18
CA ALA A 147 -11.46 8.39 14.53
C ALA A 147 -10.47 8.24 13.38
N ILE A 148 -10.44 7.07 12.70
CA ILE A 148 -9.61 6.87 11.53
C ILE A 148 -9.98 7.85 10.41
N LEU A 149 -11.26 7.98 10.10
CA LEU A 149 -11.70 8.90 9.05
C LEU A 149 -11.43 10.36 9.43
N ALA A 150 -11.55 10.73 10.70
CA ALA A 150 -11.25 12.07 11.18
C ALA A 150 -9.76 12.39 11.04
N HIS A 151 -8.88 11.45 11.37
CA HIS A 151 -7.43 11.58 11.20
C HIS A 151 -7.07 11.80 9.72
N GLU A 152 -7.55 10.95 8.83
CA GLU A 152 -7.26 11.05 7.39
C GLU A 152 -7.83 12.32 6.77
N LEU A 153 -9.05 12.70 7.14
CA LEU A 153 -9.64 13.97 6.70
C LEU A 153 -8.87 15.18 7.21
N SER A 154 -8.22 15.08 8.37
CA SER A 154 -7.39 16.16 8.90
C SER A 154 -6.19 16.45 8.02
N HIS A 155 -5.55 15.42 7.45
CA HIS A 155 -4.49 15.61 6.45
C HIS A 155 -4.98 16.37 5.22
N VAL A 156 -6.20 16.07 4.76
CA VAL A 156 -6.84 16.78 3.64
C VAL A 156 -7.14 18.22 4.01
N LEU A 157 -7.80 18.44 5.16
CA LEU A 157 -8.25 19.75 5.61
C LEU A 157 -7.10 20.72 5.95
N LEU A 158 -5.98 20.19 6.43
CA LEU A 158 -4.76 20.93 6.75
C LEU A 158 -3.83 21.08 5.54
N ALA A 159 -4.23 20.55 4.38
CA ALA A 159 -3.45 20.59 3.15
C ALA A 159 -2.03 19.99 3.30
N HIS A 160 -1.86 18.96 4.12
CA HIS A 160 -0.56 18.31 4.35
C HIS A 160 0.06 17.78 3.05
N HIS A 161 -0.75 17.44 2.06
CA HIS A 161 -0.31 17.01 0.73
C HIS A 161 0.42 18.10 -0.08
N SER A 162 0.26 19.37 0.29
CA SER A 162 0.81 20.51 -0.45
C SER A 162 2.20 20.95 0.02
N SER A 163 2.76 20.31 1.04
CA SER A 163 4.06 20.66 1.58
C SER A 163 5.22 20.04 0.79
N ASP A 164 6.36 20.71 0.73
CA ASP A 164 7.59 20.30 0.02
C ASP A 164 8.15 18.92 0.44
N LEU A 165 7.52 18.25 1.40
CA LEU A 165 7.90 16.92 1.88
C LEU A 165 7.77 15.83 0.80
N LEU A 166 6.99 16.03 -0.26
CA LEU A 166 6.96 15.10 -1.40
C LEU A 166 8.30 14.98 -2.11
N GLY A 167 9.11 16.06 -2.12
CA GLY A 167 10.49 16.01 -2.60
C GLY A 167 11.38 15.09 -1.76
N ASP A 168 11.23 15.13 -0.45
CA ASP A 168 11.99 14.30 0.51
C ASP A 168 11.59 12.82 0.44
N VAL A 169 10.33 12.53 0.16
CA VAL A 169 9.82 11.15 -0.01
C VAL A 169 10.30 10.55 -1.33
N GLN A 170 10.34 11.32 -2.41
CA GLN A 170 10.97 10.89 -3.66
C GLN A 170 12.45 10.54 -3.45
N HIS A 171 13.19 11.34 -2.69
CA HIS A 171 14.58 11.03 -2.34
C HIS A 171 14.73 9.81 -1.44
N LYS A 172 13.81 9.58 -0.49
CA LYS A 172 13.79 8.36 0.35
C LYS A 172 13.34 7.13 -0.43
N GLY A 173 12.37 7.26 -1.33
CA GLY A 173 11.96 6.21 -2.27
C GLY A 173 13.12 5.83 -3.20
N GLN A 174 13.87 6.80 -3.74
CA GLN A 174 15.08 6.55 -4.52
C GLN A 174 16.18 5.87 -3.68
N ALA A 175 16.38 6.27 -2.43
CA ALA A 175 17.37 5.64 -1.55
C ALA A 175 16.98 4.19 -1.19
N LEU A 176 15.70 3.89 -1.00
CA LEU A 176 15.20 2.53 -0.81
C LEU A 176 15.27 1.69 -2.10
N TYR A 177 15.05 2.32 -3.25
CA TYR A 177 15.25 1.73 -4.57
C TYR A 177 16.73 1.39 -4.81
N GLU A 178 17.64 2.30 -4.49
CA GLU A 178 19.10 2.08 -4.58
C GLU A 178 19.59 0.99 -3.61
N LEU A 179 19.01 0.91 -2.40
CA LEU A 179 19.26 -0.20 -1.46
C LEU A 179 18.73 -1.54 -2.01
N GLY A 180 17.58 -1.55 -2.66
CA GLY A 180 17.04 -2.72 -3.35
C GLY A 180 17.89 -3.17 -4.52
N ILE A 181 18.44 -2.22 -5.30
CA ILE A 181 19.40 -2.49 -6.39
C ILE A 181 20.75 -2.93 -5.82
N GLY A 182 21.23 -2.30 -4.75
CA GLY A 182 22.47 -2.69 -4.07
C GLY A 182 22.41 -4.12 -3.54
N ALA A 183 21.28 -4.53 -2.97
CA ALA A 183 21.03 -5.91 -2.56
C ALA A 183 20.98 -6.88 -3.76
N LYS A 184 20.39 -6.46 -4.89
CA LYS A 184 20.39 -7.23 -6.14
C LYS A 184 21.81 -7.40 -6.72
N THR A 185 22.61 -6.34 -6.69
CA THR A 185 23.98 -6.35 -7.23
C THR A 185 24.93 -7.20 -6.38
N ALA A 186 24.76 -7.16 -5.06
CA ALA A 186 25.52 -7.99 -4.12
C ALA A 186 25.16 -9.48 -4.25
N LEU A 187 23.89 -9.80 -4.52
CA LEU A 187 23.41 -11.17 -4.77
C LEU A 187 23.82 -11.68 -6.17
N ALA A 188 23.82 -10.81 -7.18
CA ALA A 188 24.23 -11.14 -8.56
C ALA A 188 25.75 -11.35 -8.69
N GLY A 189 26.55 -10.73 -7.84
CA GLY A 189 28.01 -10.91 -7.83
C GLY A 189 28.51 -12.28 -7.38
N GLN A 190 27.63 -13.15 -6.89
CA GLN A 190 27.99 -14.48 -6.38
C GLN A 190 27.54 -15.68 -7.26
N ARG A 191 26.81 -15.46 -8.36
CA ARG A 191 26.38 -16.54 -9.26
C ARG A 191 26.25 -16.04 -10.70
N THR A 192 26.70 -16.86 -11.65
CA THR A 192 26.35 -16.71 -13.06
C THR A 192 24.82 -16.79 -13.21
N VAL A 193 24.23 -15.66 -13.58
CA VAL A 193 22.78 -15.53 -13.78
C VAL A 193 22.34 -16.46 -14.89
N SER A 194 21.49 -17.46 -14.60
CA SER A 194 20.94 -18.33 -15.62
C SER A 194 19.91 -17.57 -16.49
N LYS A 195 19.70 -18.04 -17.73
CA LYS A 195 18.68 -17.45 -18.64
C LYS A 195 17.26 -17.49 -18.07
N GLY A 196 16.97 -18.34 -17.07
CA GLY A 196 15.71 -18.38 -16.33
C GLY A 196 15.57 -17.22 -15.33
N ASP A 197 16.66 -16.83 -14.70
CA ASP A 197 16.67 -15.76 -13.69
C ASP A 197 16.46 -14.37 -14.31
N ALA A 198 16.91 -14.16 -15.55
CA ALA A 198 16.68 -12.92 -16.28
C ALA A 198 15.16 -12.67 -16.56
N ARG A 199 14.39 -13.74 -16.83
CA ARG A 199 12.91 -13.63 -17.02
C ARG A 199 12.21 -13.29 -15.71
N ASN A 200 12.69 -13.80 -14.61
CA ASN A 200 12.17 -13.51 -13.27
C ASN A 200 12.51 -12.08 -12.82
N MET A 201 13.65 -11.54 -13.25
CA MET A 201 14.03 -10.13 -12.98
C MET A 201 13.09 -9.13 -13.63
N THR A 202 12.50 -9.42 -14.81
CA THR A 202 11.52 -8.55 -15.46
C THR A 202 10.22 -8.47 -14.67
N ASN A 203 9.75 -9.59 -14.12
CA ASN A 203 8.55 -9.63 -13.28
C ASN A 203 8.74 -8.92 -11.93
N VAL A 204 9.95 -9.03 -11.39
CA VAL A 204 10.38 -8.34 -10.17
C VAL A 204 10.45 -6.82 -10.40
N GLN A 205 10.91 -6.39 -11.56
CA GLN A 205 11.03 -4.98 -11.90
C GLN A 205 9.65 -4.35 -12.17
N LEU A 206 8.73 -5.07 -12.81
CA LEU A 206 7.34 -4.64 -12.96
C LEU A 206 6.62 -4.55 -11.61
N ALA A 207 6.95 -5.44 -10.67
CA ALA A 207 6.43 -5.38 -9.29
C ALA A 207 7.07 -4.22 -8.49
N THR A 208 8.35 -3.88 -8.73
CA THR A 208 8.99 -2.69 -8.12
C THR A 208 8.51 -1.39 -8.76
N ASP A 209 8.22 -1.35 -10.05
CA ASP A 209 7.63 -0.18 -10.71
C ASP A 209 6.18 0.09 -10.24
N ALA A 210 5.48 -0.95 -9.80
CA ALA A 210 4.21 -0.79 -9.09
C ALA A 210 4.40 -0.22 -7.66
N THR A 211 5.52 -0.54 -6.99
CA THR A 211 5.89 -0.01 -5.68
C THR A 211 6.40 1.42 -5.72
N ASP A 212 7.08 1.84 -6.78
CA ASP A 212 7.52 3.23 -6.95
C ASP A 212 6.36 4.22 -7.07
N LYS A 213 5.15 3.71 -7.31
CA LYS A 213 3.91 4.50 -7.40
C LYS A 213 3.06 4.46 -6.13
N LEU A 214 3.32 3.55 -5.21
CA LEU A 214 2.72 3.53 -3.87
C LEU A 214 3.51 4.48 -2.96
N VAL A 215 3.59 5.75 -3.36
CA VAL A 215 4.07 6.79 -2.46
C VAL A 215 2.94 7.08 -1.48
N LEU A 216 2.83 6.24 -0.44
CA LEU A 216 2.05 6.61 0.72
C LEU A 216 2.73 7.84 1.33
N PRO A 217 1.98 8.90 1.60
CA PRO A 217 2.57 10.11 2.14
C PRO A 217 3.22 9.80 3.49
N ALA A 218 4.53 10.03 3.58
CA ALA A 218 5.22 9.99 4.86
C ALA A 218 5.07 11.36 5.52
N TRP A 219 4.16 11.44 6.47
CA TRP A 219 3.93 12.67 7.21
C TRP A 219 5.03 12.94 8.25
N SER A 220 5.38 14.19 8.45
CA SER A 220 6.25 14.58 9.55
C SER A 220 5.54 14.38 10.90
N ARG A 221 6.32 14.24 11.99
CA ARG A 221 5.76 14.16 13.35
C ARG A 221 4.80 15.28 13.68
N GLY A 222 5.07 16.48 13.16
CA GLY A 222 4.21 17.65 13.36
C GLY A 222 2.87 17.49 12.65
N GLN A 223 2.88 17.04 11.41
CA GLN A 223 1.66 16.82 10.60
C GLN A 223 0.79 15.69 11.18
N GLU A 224 1.39 14.60 11.61
CA GLU A 224 0.68 13.52 12.30
C GLU A 224 -0.02 14.02 13.56
N ARG A 225 0.72 14.79 14.38
CA ARG A 225 0.19 15.37 15.59
C ARG A 225 -0.96 16.34 15.29
N GLU A 226 -0.80 17.23 14.31
CA GLU A 226 -1.88 18.13 13.90
C GLU A 226 -3.10 17.38 13.40
N ALA A 227 -2.91 16.29 12.67
CA ALA A 227 -3.99 15.41 12.19
C ALA A 227 -4.73 14.73 13.35
N ASP A 228 -4.02 14.22 14.35
CA ASP A 228 -4.63 13.63 15.55
C ASP A 228 -5.48 14.64 16.31
N LEU A 229 -4.96 15.86 16.50
CA LEU A 229 -5.63 16.89 17.29
C LEU A 229 -6.83 17.49 16.55
N LEU A 230 -6.71 17.78 15.25
CA LEU A 230 -7.85 18.19 14.45
C LEU A 230 -8.88 17.04 14.35
N GLY A 231 -8.42 15.82 14.17
CA GLY A 231 -9.28 14.65 14.14
C GLY A 231 -10.10 14.53 15.45
N MET A 232 -9.47 14.75 16.59
CA MET A 232 -10.17 14.79 17.88
C MET A 232 -11.21 15.91 17.95
N ASP A 233 -10.89 17.10 17.48
CA ASP A 233 -11.84 18.22 17.41
C ASP A 233 -13.06 17.85 16.56
N LEU A 234 -12.82 17.21 15.39
CA LEU A 234 -13.89 16.76 14.49
C LEU A 234 -14.78 15.70 15.14
N LEU A 235 -14.20 14.78 15.92
CA LEU A 235 -14.98 13.78 16.67
C LEU A 235 -15.90 14.47 17.66
N VAL A 236 -15.36 15.32 18.52
CA VAL A 236 -16.13 15.99 19.59
C VAL A 236 -17.24 16.86 18.99
N GLU A 237 -16.96 17.66 17.96
CA GLU A 237 -17.97 18.50 17.30
C GLU A 237 -18.99 17.66 16.50
N SER A 238 -18.66 16.45 16.09
CA SER A 238 -19.59 15.47 15.50
C SER A 238 -20.37 14.66 16.55
N ARG A 239 -20.23 14.97 17.85
CA ARG A 239 -20.81 14.24 18.97
C ARG A 239 -20.40 12.76 19.00
N VAL A 240 -19.14 12.50 18.67
CA VAL A 240 -18.44 11.22 18.81
C VAL A 240 -17.56 11.32 20.05
N ALA A 241 -17.33 10.20 20.74
CA ALA A 241 -16.46 10.19 21.90
C ALA A 241 -15.01 10.59 21.51
N GLY A 242 -14.53 11.72 22.02
CA GLY A 242 -13.17 12.23 21.75
C GLY A 242 -12.06 11.20 22.08
N PRO A 243 -12.15 10.45 23.20
CA PRO A 243 -11.21 9.37 23.52
C PRO A 243 -11.06 8.29 22.46
N ALA A 244 -11.97 8.18 21.48
CA ALA A 244 -11.85 7.24 20.38
C ALA A 244 -10.56 7.45 19.55
N MET A 245 -10.02 8.68 19.50
CA MET A 245 -8.73 8.93 18.85
C MET A 245 -7.61 8.17 19.56
N MET A 246 -7.58 8.20 20.89
CA MET A 246 -6.58 7.46 21.68
C MET A 246 -6.77 5.95 21.52
N SER A 247 -8.00 5.44 21.56
CA SER A 247 -8.29 4.02 21.34
C SER A 247 -7.82 3.54 19.95
N MET A 248 -7.98 4.36 18.92
CA MET A 248 -7.47 4.07 17.58
C MET A 248 -5.92 4.04 17.56
N LEU A 249 -5.26 4.99 18.19
CA LEU A 249 -3.81 5.03 18.29
C LEU A 249 -3.26 3.85 19.11
N GLU A 250 -3.93 3.43 20.17
CA GLU A 250 -3.57 2.24 20.96
C GLU A 250 -3.67 0.96 20.10
N LYS A 251 -4.72 0.82 19.28
CA LYS A 251 -4.84 -0.30 18.33
C LYS A 251 -3.73 -0.29 17.28
N LEU A 252 -3.38 0.89 16.76
CA LEU A 252 -2.25 1.05 15.85
C LEU A 252 -0.94 0.63 16.52
N GLN A 253 -0.68 1.08 17.74
CA GLN A 253 0.51 0.71 18.51
C GLN A 253 0.58 -0.80 18.77
N ALA A 254 -0.54 -1.41 19.14
CA ALA A 254 -0.60 -2.86 19.37
C ALA A 254 -0.30 -3.64 18.08
N TRP A 255 -0.82 -3.17 16.93
CA TRP A 255 -0.55 -3.77 15.64
C TRP A 255 0.93 -3.60 15.23
N GLU A 256 1.52 -2.41 15.41
CA GLU A 256 2.94 -2.15 15.16
C GLU A 256 3.84 -3.09 15.98
N LEU A 257 3.55 -3.24 17.27
CA LEU A 257 4.31 -4.13 18.16
C LEU A 257 4.18 -5.60 17.75
N ALA A 258 2.97 -6.04 17.38
CA ALA A 258 2.72 -7.42 16.96
C ALA A 258 3.38 -7.76 15.61
N ASN A 259 3.57 -6.77 14.73
CA ASN A 259 4.13 -6.95 13.40
C ASN A 259 5.58 -6.47 13.28
N LYS A 260 6.17 -6.01 14.38
CA LYS A 260 7.57 -5.59 14.42
C LYS A 260 8.47 -6.81 14.24
N GLU A 261 8.91 -7.03 13.02
CA GLU A 261 9.92 -8.03 12.74
C GLU A 261 11.29 -7.57 13.22
N SER A 262 12.01 -8.41 13.97
CA SER A 262 13.40 -8.12 14.33
C SER A 262 14.26 -8.09 13.04
N ASP A 263 15.28 -7.22 13.03
CA ASP A 263 16.21 -7.15 11.88
C ASP A 263 16.94 -8.49 11.65
N ASN A 264 17.13 -9.28 12.69
CA ASN A 264 17.68 -10.63 12.59
C ASN A 264 16.72 -11.59 11.88
N ALA A 265 15.44 -11.61 12.27
CA ALA A 265 14.43 -12.46 11.63
C ALA A 265 14.22 -12.08 10.14
N PHE A 266 14.23 -10.80 9.83
CA PHE A 266 14.21 -10.33 8.45
C PHE A 266 15.44 -10.81 7.66
N SER A 267 16.64 -10.64 8.23
CA SER A 267 17.89 -11.06 7.58
C SER A 267 17.91 -12.57 7.36
N GLU A 268 17.44 -13.37 8.30
CA GLU A 268 17.33 -14.82 8.17
C GLU A 268 16.33 -15.21 7.07
N ARG A 269 15.15 -14.60 7.02
CA ARG A 269 14.15 -14.85 5.97
C ARG A 269 14.68 -14.45 4.58
N LEU A 270 15.35 -13.30 4.48
CA LEU A 270 15.96 -12.84 3.25
C LEU A 270 17.06 -13.78 2.77
N GLN A 271 17.90 -14.25 3.69
CA GLN A 271 18.94 -15.23 3.38
C GLN A 271 18.35 -16.57 2.92
N GLN A 272 17.34 -17.10 3.61
CA GLN A 272 16.66 -18.34 3.21
C GLN A 272 15.98 -18.20 1.85
N ALA A 273 15.28 -17.09 1.62
CA ALA A 273 14.62 -16.82 0.35
C ALA A 273 15.64 -16.67 -0.80
N SER A 274 16.77 -15.99 -0.57
CA SER A 274 17.84 -15.83 -1.57
C SER A 274 18.54 -17.15 -1.94
N GLN A 275 18.58 -18.11 -1.01
CA GLN A 275 19.10 -19.45 -1.28
C GLN A 275 18.13 -20.29 -2.15
N ARG A 276 16.83 -20.01 -2.10
CA ARG A 276 15.82 -20.70 -2.91
C ARG A 276 15.73 -20.09 -4.30
N ASN A 277 15.40 -18.83 -4.41
CA ASN A 277 15.42 -18.07 -5.67
C ASN A 277 15.30 -16.56 -5.44
N VAL A 278 15.69 -15.79 -6.45
CA VAL A 278 15.67 -14.31 -6.40
C VAL A 278 14.26 -13.74 -6.21
N ASN A 279 13.22 -14.39 -6.74
CA ASN A 279 11.85 -13.90 -6.61
C ASN A 279 11.33 -14.00 -5.17
N GLU A 280 11.65 -15.07 -4.46
CA GLU A 280 11.33 -15.18 -3.04
C GLU A 280 12.05 -14.11 -2.21
N ALA A 281 13.33 -13.87 -2.50
CA ALA A 281 14.11 -12.81 -1.84
C ALA A 281 13.48 -11.43 -2.05
N VAL A 282 13.07 -11.13 -3.29
CA VAL A 282 12.37 -9.88 -3.61
C VAL A 282 11.00 -9.81 -2.94
N GLY A 283 10.26 -10.91 -2.90
CA GLY A 283 9.01 -11.01 -2.16
C GLY A 283 9.20 -10.68 -0.67
N VAL A 284 10.26 -11.17 -0.05
CA VAL A 284 10.60 -10.86 1.36
C VAL A 284 10.93 -9.38 1.55
N VAL A 285 11.73 -8.78 0.65
CA VAL A 285 12.02 -7.33 0.68
C VAL A 285 10.75 -6.52 0.48
N TYR A 286 9.89 -6.91 -0.46
CA TYR A 286 8.62 -6.26 -0.73
C TYR A 286 7.69 -6.30 0.49
N GLN A 287 7.57 -7.45 1.14
CA GLN A 287 6.77 -7.58 2.37
C GLN A 287 7.33 -6.72 3.52
N LYS A 288 8.65 -6.62 3.64
CA LYS A 288 9.29 -5.71 4.62
C LYS A 288 8.98 -4.25 4.29
N LEU A 289 9.05 -3.87 3.00
CA LEU A 289 8.71 -2.52 2.54
C LEU A 289 7.23 -2.18 2.81
N LEU A 290 6.30 -3.08 2.51
CA LEU A 290 4.88 -2.90 2.84
C LEU A 290 4.67 -2.76 4.36
N GLY A 291 5.35 -3.58 5.15
CA GLY A 291 5.33 -3.47 6.61
C GLY A 291 6.01 -2.20 7.14
N THR A 292 7.01 -1.66 6.43
CA THR A 292 7.72 -0.43 6.82
C THR A 292 6.96 0.83 6.41
N VAL A 293 6.18 0.76 5.34
CA VAL A 293 5.30 1.86 4.90
C VAL A 293 4.20 2.14 5.93
N SER A 294 3.72 1.11 6.64
CA SER A 294 2.82 1.30 7.79
C SER A 294 3.51 1.87 9.05
N VAL A 295 4.85 1.94 9.07
CA VAL A 295 5.67 2.48 10.18
C VAL A 295 6.12 3.95 9.94
N ASN A 296 5.63 4.60 8.89
CA ASN A 296 5.97 6.01 8.64
C ASN A 296 5.31 7.00 9.60
N HIS A 297 4.49 6.52 10.54
CA HIS A 297 3.99 7.32 11.65
C HIS A 297 5.00 7.36 12.79
N PRO A 298 5.37 8.55 13.29
CA PRO A 298 6.30 8.67 14.41
C PRO A 298 5.68 8.09 15.68
N LYS A 299 6.55 7.64 16.58
CA LYS A 299 6.25 6.95 17.85
C LYS A 299 4.82 7.15 18.37
N THR A 300 3.99 6.14 18.18
CA THR A 300 2.56 6.18 18.49
C THR A 300 2.30 6.44 19.97
N SER A 301 3.22 6.06 20.88
CA SER A 301 3.12 6.38 22.30
C SER A 301 3.16 7.88 22.61
N GLU A 302 3.99 8.66 21.92
CA GLU A 302 4.05 10.13 22.08
C GLU A 302 2.75 10.77 21.56
N ARG A 303 2.18 10.24 20.48
CA ARG A 303 0.90 10.70 19.91
C ARG A 303 -0.28 10.47 20.87
N ILE A 304 -0.31 9.30 21.52
CA ILE A 304 -1.35 8.98 22.53
C ILE A 304 -1.30 9.96 23.70
N GLU A 305 -0.09 10.24 24.21
CA GLU A 305 0.09 11.17 25.32
C GLU A 305 -0.32 12.61 24.93
N ASP A 306 0.09 13.08 23.76
CA ASP A 306 -0.28 14.37 23.25
C ASP A 306 -1.79 14.53 23.04
N ALA A 307 -2.44 13.50 22.50
CA ALA A 307 -3.88 13.46 22.32
C ALA A 307 -4.62 13.50 23.66
N ALA A 308 -4.14 12.75 24.67
CA ALA A 308 -4.72 12.73 26.00
C ALA A 308 -4.62 14.11 26.68
N GLN A 309 -3.44 14.75 26.64
CA GLN A 309 -3.22 16.10 27.22
C GLN A 309 -4.09 17.15 26.50
N TYR A 310 -4.23 17.04 25.18
CA TYR A 310 -5.08 17.94 24.41
C TYR A 310 -6.56 17.78 24.76
N PHE A 311 -7.04 16.54 24.86
CA PHE A 311 -8.41 16.22 25.24
C PHE A 311 -8.73 16.80 26.62
N GLU A 312 -7.90 16.53 27.61
CA GLU A 312 -8.11 17.04 28.97
C GLU A 312 -8.16 18.56 29.00
N ARG A 313 -7.27 19.21 28.27
CA ARG A 313 -7.18 20.67 28.25
C ARG A 313 -8.41 21.35 27.63
N PHE A 314 -8.93 20.84 26.51
CA PHE A 314 -9.98 21.53 25.75
C PHE A 314 -11.37 20.93 25.96
N TYR A 315 -11.43 19.68 26.38
CA TYR A 315 -12.67 18.92 26.43
C TYR A 315 -12.93 18.21 27.77
N GLY A 316 -11.95 18.16 28.67
CA GLY A 316 -12.07 17.45 29.96
C GLY A 316 -13.20 17.94 30.85
N SER A 317 -13.67 19.21 30.69
CA SER A 317 -14.82 19.73 31.41
C SER A 317 -16.19 19.46 30.71
N ARG A 318 -16.19 18.93 29.48
CA ARG A 318 -17.44 18.58 28.78
C ARG A 318 -18.03 17.27 29.36
N PRO A 319 -19.35 17.13 29.37
CA PRO A 319 -19.94 15.84 29.71
C PRO A 319 -19.41 14.73 28.81
N PRO A 320 -19.05 13.56 29.36
CA PRO A 320 -18.54 12.45 28.56
C PRO A 320 -19.60 11.97 27.56
N VAL A 321 -19.15 11.67 26.36
CA VAL A 321 -19.95 10.99 25.34
C VAL A 321 -19.64 9.50 25.41
N GLU A 322 -20.66 8.68 25.63
CA GLU A 322 -20.49 7.23 25.68
C GLU A 322 -20.12 6.65 24.30
N PRO A 323 -19.08 5.79 24.22
CA PRO A 323 -18.68 5.16 22.98
C PRO A 323 -19.82 4.33 22.35
N GLN A 324 -20.02 4.52 21.06
CA GLN A 324 -21.10 3.88 20.32
C GLN A 324 -20.59 2.69 19.50
N ALA A 325 -20.90 1.47 19.92
CA ALA A 325 -20.63 0.27 19.14
C ALA A 325 -21.80 -0.14 18.23
N GLY A 326 -23.03 0.26 18.59
CA GLY A 326 -24.28 -0.21 17.96
C GLY A 326 -24.33 -0.03 16.44
N PRO A 327 -24.17 1.18 15.89
CA PRO A 327 -24.29 1.41 14.46
C PRO A 327 -23.28 0.61 13.63
N TRP A 328 -22.01 0.51 14.07
CA TRP A 328 -21.00 -0.28 13.38
C TRP A 328 -21.31 -1.78 13.42
N LYS A 329 -21.69 -2.30 14.59
CA LYS A 329 -22.11 -3.70 14.74
C LYS A 329 -23.34 -4.01 13.87
N ALA A 330 -24.31 -3.10 13.79
CA ALA A 330 -25.49 -3.28 12.94
C ALA A 330 -25.13 -3.35 11.45
N VAL A 331 -24.21 -2.52 10.96
CA VAL A 331 -23.73 -2.58 9.58
C VAL A 331 -22.98 -3.89 9.32
N ARG A 332 -22.07 -4.29 10.20
CA ARG A 332 -21.32 -5.56 10.07
C ARG A 332 -22.21 -6.80 10.10
N ALA A 333 -23.32 -6.74 10.82
CA ALA A 333 -24.29 -7.84 10.94
C ALA A 333 -25.20 -8.00 9.72
N ARG A 334 -25.23 -7.03 8.79
CA ARG A 334 -26.00 -7.18 7.54
C ARG A 334 -25.46 -8.36 6.75
N PRO A 335 -26.31 -9.29 6.25
CA PRO A 335 -25.85 -10.51 5.59
C PRO A 335 -24.86 -10.25 4.44
N GLU A 336 -25.12 -9.24 3.62
CA GLU A 336 -24.27 -8.85 2.49
C GLU A 336 -22.91 -8.32 2.94
N VAL A 337 -22.84 -7.61 4.09
CA VAL A 337 -21.59 -7.11 4.66
C VAL A 337 -20.81 -8.23 5.33
N ALA A 338 -21.49 -9.05 6.12
CA ALA A 338 -20.88 -10.20 6.79
C ALA A 338 -20.24 -11.17 5.78
N GLN A 339 -20.91 -11.41 4.64
CA GLN A 339 -20.36 -12.22 3.56
C GLN A 339 -19.08 -11.63 2.97
N VAL A 340 -19.03 -10.31 2.74
CA VAL A 340 -17.82 -9.62 2.27
C VAL A 340 -16.68 -9.77 3.28
N LEU A 341 -16.93 -9.47 4.56
CA LEU A 341 -15.91 -9.57 5.62
C LEU A 341 -15.36 -11.00 5.72
N VAL A 342 -16.22 -12.01 5.75
CA VAL A 342 -15.81 -13.42 5.81
C VAL A 342 -15.03 -13.83 4.56
N SER A 343 -15.47 -13.40 3.37
CA SER A 343 -14.78 -13.67 2.11
C SER A 343 -13.34 -13.16 2.13
N TYR A 344 -13.16 -11.87 2.43
CA TYR A 344 -11.82 -11.27 2.45
C TYR A 344 -10.95 -11.81 3.58
N LYS A 345 -11.49 -12.05 4.77
CA LYS A 345 -10.76 -12.68 5.87
C LYS A 345 -10.19 -14.05 5.48
N ARG A 346 -11.00 -14.89 4.82
CA ARG A 346 -10.55 -16.20 4.30
C ARG A 346 -9.52 -16.06 3.18
N ALA A 347 -9.70 -15.10 2.27
CA ALA A 347 -8.73 -14.83 1.22
C ALA A 347 -7.37 -14.37 1.78
N PHE A 348 -7.36 -13.48 2.77
CA PHE A 348 -6.15 -13.06 3.46
C PHE A 348 -5.47 -14.23 4.20
N GLN A 349 -6.26 -15.08 4.85
CA GLN A 349 -5.73 -16.30 5.46
C GLN A 349 -5.10 -17.23 4.42
N ALA A 350 -5.79 -17.47 3.29
CA ALA A 350 -5.29 -18.29 2.21
C ALA A 350 -3.97 -17.77 1.65
N ARG A 351 -3.85 -16.45 1.46
CA ARG A 351 -2.61 -15.83 1.02
C ARG A 351 -1.46 -16.07 1.99
N ARG A 352 -1.68 -15.86 3.30
CA ARG A 352 -0.66 -16.15 4.32
C ARG A 352 -0.23 -17.63 4.32
N LEU A 353 -1.18 -18.54 4.13
CA LEU A 353 -0.87 -19.99 4.01
C LEU A 353 -0.02 -20.30 2.77
N LEU A 354 -0.27 -19.62 1.63
CA LEU A 354 0.59 -19.72 0.45
C LEU A 354 2.02 -19.26 0.73
N GLU A 355 2.16 -18.12 1.38
CA GLU A 355 3.46 -17.55 1.77
C GLU A 355 4.23 -18.48 2.74
N GLN A 356 3.51 -19.27 3.55
CA GLN A 356 4.07 -20.31 4.43
C GLN A 356 4.36 -21.64 3.69
N GLY A 357 4.09 -21.74 2.39
CA GLY A 357 4.25 -22.98 1.63
C GLY A 357 3.15 -24.03 1.85
N LYS A 358 2.08 -23.69 2.58
CA LYS A 358 0.94 -24.59 2.89
C LYS A 358 -0.11 -24.55 1.78
N ALA A 359 0.30 -24.96 0.56
CA ALA A 359 -0.50 -24.78 -0.65
C ALA A 359 -1.89 -25.46 -0.60
N GLN A 360 -2.01 -26.66 -0.02
CA GLN A 360 -3.28 -27.36 0.06
C GLN A 360 -4.27 -26.72 1.03
N GLU A 361 -3.78 -26.22 2.18
CA GLU A 361 -4.59 -25.48 3.15
C GLU A 361 -5.02 -24.14 2.57
N ALA A 362 -4.10 -23.46 1.88
CA ALA A 362 -4.36 -22.20 1.18
C ALA A 362 -5.47 -22.38 0.13
N TYR A 363 -5.40 -23.42 -0.68
CA TYR A 363 -6.43 -23.72 -1.67
C TYR A 363 -7.81 -23.94 -1.03
N THR A 364 -7.86 -24.68 0.08
CA THR A 364 -9.13 -24.94 0.80
C THR A 364 -9.74 -23.63 1.32
N ALA A 365 -8.93 -22.77 1.95
CA ALA A 365 -9.37 -21.48 2.44
C ALA A 365 -9.78 -20.53 1.31
N ALA A 366 -9.01 -20.51 0.19
CA ALA A 366 -9.31 -19.69 -0.97
C ALA A 366 -10.61 -20.10 -1.66
N ARG A 367 -10.86 -21.40 -1.83
CA ARG A 367 -12.16 -21.91 -2.35
C ARG A 367 -13.34 -21.46 -1.51
N ALA A 368 -13.19 -21.49 -0.18
CA ALA A 368 -14.22 -21.03 0.73
C ALA A 368 -14.41 -19.51 0.72
N SER A 369 -13.41 -18.74 0.27
CA SER A 369 -13.49 -17.28 0.20
C SER A 369 -14.35 -16.78 -0.96
N VAL A 370 -14.36 -17.48 -2.09
CA VAL A 370 -15.07 -17.02 -3.30
C VAL A 370 -16.57 -17.31 -3.29
N ALA A 371 -17.04 -18.37 -2.64
CA ALA A 371 -18.47 -18.73 -2.37
C ALA A 371 -19.52 -18.02 -3.27
N GLY A 372 -19.39 -18.13 -4.61
CA GLY A 372 -20.28 -17.50 -5.59
C GLY A 372 -20.01 -16.02 -5.88
N ARG A 373 -18.93 -15.42 -5.34
CA ARG A 373 -18.53 -14.04 -5.57
C ARG A 373 -17.53 -13.90 -6.72
N THR A 374 -17.57 -12.74 -7.39
CA THR A 374 -16.69 -12.40 -8.51
C THR A 374 -15.63 -11.36 -8.15
N ASP A 375 -15.47 -11.02 -6.87
CA ASP A 375 -14.45 -10.05 -6.43
C ASP A 375 -13.06 -10.44 -6.91
N ALA A 376 -12.29 -9.44 -7.35
CA ALA A 376 -10.98 -9.67 -7.96
C ALA A 376 -10.02 -10.36 -7.00
N TYR A 377 -9.83 -9.84 -5.79
CA TYR A 377 -8.84 -10.32 -4.83
C TYR A 377 -9.09 -11.78 -4.37
N PRO A 378 -10.28 -12.20 -3.88
CA PRO A 378 -10.52 -13.58 -3.49
C PRO A 378 -10.31 -14.58 -4.64
N ASN A 379 -10.75 -14.24 -5.86
CA ASN A 379 -10.56 -15.09 -7.03
C ASN A 379 -9.10 -15.13 -7.48
N TRP A 380 -8.35 -14.04 -7.35
CA TRP A 380 -6.91 -14.01 -7.59
C TRP A 380 -6.14 -14.92 -6.62
N VAL A 381 -6.48 -14.89 -5.33
CA VAL A 381 -5.88 -15.78 -4.32
C VAL A 381 -6.23 -17.24 -4.60
N LEU A 382 -7.48 -17.52 -5.02
CA LEU A 382 -7.86 -18.88 -5.43
C LEU A 382 -7.04 -19.35 -6.62
N ALA A 383 -6.81 -18.51 -7.62
CA ALA A 383 -6.02 -18.85 -8.79
C ALA A 383 -4.58 -19.24 -8.41
N HIS A 384 -3.93 -18.43 -7.57
CA HIS A 384 -2.57 -18.72 -7.10
C HIS A 384 -2.53 -20.01 -6.25
N SER A 385 -3.51 -20.20 -5.39
CA SER A 385 -3.61 -21.41 -4.55
C SER A 385 -3.85 -22.67 -5.39
N ALA A 386 -4.71 -22.60 -6.40
CA ALA A 386 -4.98 -23.71 -7.32
C ALA A 386 -3.74 -24.05 -8.18
N ALA A 387 -3.05 -23.02 -8.68
CA ALA A 387 -1.82 -23.20 -9.46
C ALA A 387 -0.71 -23.86 -8.62
N ALA A 388 -0.58 -23.49 -7.34
CA ALA A 388 0.41 -24.06 -6.43
C ALA A 388 0.23 -25.57 -6.17
N ILE A 389 -1.00 -26.09 -6.34
CA ILE A 389 -1.29 -27.54 -6.23
C ILE A 389 -1.51 -28.21 -7.60
N GLY A 390 -1.09 -27.56 -8.70
CA GLY A 390 -1.13 -28.11 -10.05
C GLY A 390 -2.50 -28.03 -10.76
N ARG A 391 -3.50 -27.38 -10.18
CA ARG A 391 -4.86 -27.26 -10.78
C ARG A 391 -4.92 -26.07 -11.76
N GLN A 392 -4.19 -26.17 -12.88
CA GLN A 392 -4.03 -25.06 -13.84
C GLN A 392 -5.34 -24.57 -14.46
N THR A 393 -6.25 -25.49 -14.83
CA THR A 393 -7.56 -25.11 -15.40
C THR A 393 -8.37 -24.28 -14.41
N GLU A 394 -8.46 -24.73 -13.16
CA GLU A 394 -9.17 -24.01 -12.10
C GLU A 394 -8.54 -22.65 -11.81
N ALA A 395 -7.19 -22.57 -11.87
CA ALA A 395 -6.47 -21.29 -11.72
C ALA A 395 -6.86 -20.30 -12.83
N ILE A 396 -6.89 -20.72 -14.08
CA ILE A 396 -7.32 -19.89 -15.22
C ILE A 396 -8.79 -19.46 -15.06
N ASP A 397 -9.68 -20.38 -14.66
CA ASP A 397 -11.09 -20.05 -14.45
C ASP A 397 -11.29 -19.06 -13.30
N ALA A 398 -10.50 -19.17 -12.24
CA ALA A 398 -10.50 -18.20 -11.15
C ALA A 398 -10.01 -16.80 -11.63
N LEU A 399 -8.93 -16.72 -12.42
CA LEU A 399 -8.47 -15.47 -13.02
C LEU A 399 -9.51 -14.87 -13.97
N ARG A 400 -10.20 -15.70 -14.76
CA ARG A 400 -11.30 -15.23 -15.64
C ARG A 400 -12.46 -14.63 -14.83
N ARG A 401 -12.80 -15.19 -13.67
CA ARG A 401 -13.77 -14.57 -12.75
C ARG A 401 -13.25 -13.27 -12.17
N ALA A 402 -11.97 -13.23 -11.79
CA ALA A 402 -11.34 -12.04 -11.23
C ALA A 402 -11.30 -10.86 -12.21
N VAL A 403 -10.99 -11.09 -13.51
CA VAL A 403 -11.05 -10.03 -14.54
C VAL A 403 -12.47 -9.55 -14.84
N GLY A 404 -13.48 -10.37 -14.54
CA GLY A 404 -14.90 -10.01 -14.62
C GLY A 404 -15.41 -9.22 -13.41
N SER A 405 -14.54 -8.90 -12.44
CA SER A 405 -14.89 -8.06 -11.29
C SER A 405 -15.33 -6.65 -11.74
N PRO A 406 -16.29 -6.02 -11.03
CA PRO A 406 -16.64 -4.62 -11.28
C PRO A 406 -15.46 -3.66 -11.05
N GLU A 407 -14.46 -4.08 -10.27
CA GLU A 407 -13.23 -3.33 -10.04
C GLU A 407 -12.04 -4.05 -10.71
N PRO A 408 -11.76 -3.75 -11.99
CA PRO A 408 -10.69 -4.42 -12.72
C PRO A 408 -9.31 -4.05 -12.17
N VAL A 409 -8.46 -5.05 -12.00
CA VAL A 409 -7.11 -4.91 -11.46
C VAL A 409 -6.08 -5.29 -12.53
N PRO A 410 -5.13 -4.42 -12.87
CA PRO A 410 -4.13 -4.71 -13.90
C PRO A 410 -3.37 -6.02 -13.67
N LEU A 411 -2.93 -6.27 -12.42
CA LEU A 411 -2.20 -7.48 -12.05
C LEU A 411 -2.97 -8.77 -12.36
N VAL A 412 -4.29 -8.77 -12.18
CA VAL A 412 -5.12 -9.93 -12.49
C VAL A 412 -5.13 -10.25 -13.99
N TYR A 413 -5.13 -9.21 -14.83
CA TYR A 413 -5.01 -9.38 -16.29
C TYR A 413 -3.63 -9.90 -16.68
N GLU A 414 -2.56 -9.40 -16.05
CA GLU A 414 -1.20 -9.90 -16.27
C GLU A 414 -1.09 -11.37 -15.94
N ASP A 415 -1.59 -11.78 -14.79
CA ASP A 415 -1.57 -13.19 -14.36
C ASP A 415 -2.38 -14.09 -15.32
N LEU A 416 -3.52 -13.61 -15.80
CA LEU A 416 -4.31 -14.35 -16.80
C LEU A 416 -3.57 -14.47 -18.14
N ILE A 417 -2.92 -13.41 -18.60
CA ILE A 417 -2.08 -13.42 -19.81
C ILE A 417 -0.93 -14.43 -19.64
N PHE A 418 -0.23 -14.41 -18.51
CA PHE A 418 0.83 -15.35 -18.20
C PHE A 418 0.34 -16.80 -18.09
N ALA A 419 -0.83 -17.03 -17.51
CA ALA A 419 -1.40 -18.36 -17.40
C ALA A 419 -1.67 -18.97 -18.79
N TYR A 420 -2.26 -18.21 -19.72
CA TYR A 420 -2.45 -18.66 -21.09
C TYR A 420 -1.13 -18.81 -21.87
N GLU A 421 -0.17 -17.91 -21.64
CA GLU A 421 1.15 -18.02 -22.24
C GLU A 421 1.87 -19.32 -21.82
N ARG A 422 1.81 -19.67 -20.52
CA ARG A 422 2.41 -20.90 -19.99
C ARG A 422 1.76 -22.17 -20.50
N THR A 423 0.47 -22.14 -20.77
CA THR A 423 -0.26 -23.28 -21.36
C THR A 423 -0.11 -23.36 -22.89
N GLY A 424 0.75 -22.51 -23.50
CA GLY A 424 0.99 -22.46 -24.93
C GLY A 424 -0.11 -21.79 -25.75
N ASN A 425 -1.15 -21.27 -25.11
CA ASN A 425 -2.28 -20.63 -25.81
C ASN A 425 -1.99 -19.14 -26.09
N VAL A 426 -0.96 -18.90 -26.90
CA VAL A 426 -0.50 -17.56 -27.28
C VAL A 426 -1.58 -16.69 -27.93
N PRO A 427 -2.47 -17.23 -28.82
CA PRO A 427 -3.54 -16.42 -29.39
C PRO A 427 -4.50 -15.85 -28.34
N VAL A 428 -4.90 -16.65 -27.36
CA VAL A 428 -5.78 -16.20 -26.27
C VAL A 428 -5.06 -15.22 -25.36
N ALA A 429 -3.77 -15.43 -25.06
CA ALA A 429 -2.97 -14.49 -24.29
C ALA A 429 -2.92 -13.11 -24.99
N LEU A 430 -2.76 -13.05 -26.31
CA LEU A 430 -2.82 -11.82 -27.10
C LEU A 430 -4.19 -11.13 -26.99
N GLN A 431 -5.28 -11.88 -27.09
CA GLN A 431 -6.64 -11.33 -26.93
C GLN A 431 -6.82 -10.68 -25.56
N TRP A 432 -6.34 -11.33 -24.48
CA TRP A 432 -6.41 -10.75 -23.14
C TRP A 432 -5.52 -9.53 -22.97
N THR A 433 -4.37 -9.48 -23.66
CA THR A 433 -3.50 -8.30 -23.67
C THR A 433 -4.18 -7.11 -24.34
N ASP A 434 -4.88 -7.36 -25.45
CA ASP A 434 -5.67 -6.34 -26.14
C ASP A 434 -6.87 -5.87 -25.31
N GLN A 435 -7.54 -6.78 -24.60
CA GLN A 435 -8.62 -6.47 -23.69
C GLN A 435 -8.12 -5.62 -22.52
N ALA A 436 -7.01 -5.99 -21.89
CA ALA A 436 -6.38 -5.23 -20.81
C ALA A 436 -6.04 -3.80 -21.26
N SER A 437 -5.46 -3.64 -22.46
CA SER A 437 -5.14 -2.34 -23.00
C SER A 437 -6.37 -1.44 -23.22
N LYS A 438 -7.53 -2.04 -23.52
CA LYS A 438 -8.80 -1.30 -23.63
C LYS A 438 -9.35 -0.90 -22.26
N VAL A 439 -9.37 -1.84 -21.31
CA VAL A 439 -9.90 -1.61 -19.95
C VAL A 439 -9.11 -0.54 -19.22
N PHE A 440 -7.80 -0.51 -19.40
CA PHE A 440 -6.89 0.41 -18.71
C PHE A 440 -6.43 1.58 -19.60
N ALA A 441 -7.26 2.00 -20.54
CA ALA A 441 -7.03 3.17 -21.41
C ALA A 441 -5.65 3.18 -22.09
N GLY A 442 -5.27 2.07 -22.69
CA GLY A 442 -4.01 1.94 -23.43
C GLY A 442 -2.78 1.81 -22.54
N ALA A 443 -2.95 1.33 -21.29
CA ALA A 443 -1.90 1.25 -20.29
C ALA A 443 -0.59 0.68 -20.86
N ALA A 444 0.47 1.47 -20.78
CA ALA A 444 1.80 1.17 -21.31
C ALA A 444 2.37 -0.12 -20.75
N ARG A 445 1.99 -0.49 -19.49
CA ARG A 445 2.44 -1.70 -18.80
C ARG A 445 2.17 -3.01 -19.54
N PHE A 446 1.15 -3.05 -20.43
CA PHE A 446 0.84 -4.24 -21.22
C PHE A 446 1.64 -4.36 -22.52
N LYS A 447 2.35 -3.30 -22.96
CA LYS A 447 3.16 -3.34 -24.19
C LYS A 447 4.27 -4.40 -24.16
N PRO A 448 5.07 -4.57 -23.09
CA PRO A 448 6.06 -5.64 -23.04
C PRO A 448 5.47 -7.04 -23.16
N HIS A 449 4.31 -7.28 -22.52
CA HIS A 449 3.61 -8.56 -22.64
C HIS A 449 3.19 -8.82 -24.09
N LYS A 450 2.63 -7.81 -24.77
CA LYS A 450 2.21 -7.93 -26.16
C LYS A 450 3.40 -8.18 -27.09
N ILE A 451 4.51 -7.47 -26.92
CA ILE A 451 5.74 -7.67 -27.68
C ILE A 451 6.24 -9.10 -27.54
N ARG A 452 6.35 -9.62 -26.31
CA ARG A 452 6.79 -10.98 -26.03
C ARG A 452 5.89 -12.03 -26.68
N LEU A 453 4.58 -11.86 -26.60
CA LEU A 453 3.61 -12.75 -27.19
C LEU A 453 3.63 -12.73 -28.72
N LEU A 454 3.78 -11.54 -29.33
CA LEU A 454 3.94 -11.40 -30.78
C LEU A 454 5.22 -12.10 -31.26
N ARG A 455 6.31 -11.99 -30.55
CA ARG A 455 7.56 -12.73 -30.83
C ARG A 455 7.33 -14.23 -30.81
N LYS A 456 6.64 -14.75 -29.77
CA LYS A 456 6.30 -16.18 -29.66
C LYS A 456 5.37 -16.63 -30.81
N ALA A 457 4.48 -15.77 -31.27
CA ALA A 457 3.58 -16.04 -32.38
C ALA A 457 4.24 -15.92 -33.78
N GLY A 458 5.54 -15.60 -33.85
CA GLY A 458 6.24 -15.38 -35.13
C GLY A 458 5.96 -14.02 -35.80
N ARG A 459 5.20 -13.12 -35.14
CA ARG A 459 4.79 -11.80 -35.63
C ARG A 459 5.85 -10.75 -35.32
N ALA A 460 7.09 -10.97 -35.78
CA ALA A 460 8.27 -10.18 -35.41
C ALA A 460 8.17 -8.71 -35.84
N ALA A 461 7.59 -8.40 -37.00
CA ALA A 461 7.42 -7.05 -37.50
C ALA A 461 6.52 -6.20 -36.58
N GLU A 462 5.43 -6.76 -36.10
CA GLU A 462 4.51 -6.07 -35.17
C GLU A 462 5.16 -5.87 -33.79
N ALA A 463 5.91 -6.87 -33.31
CA ALA A 463 6.68 -6.73 -32.08
C ALA A 463 7.71 -5.58 -32.20
N GLN A 464 8.41 -5.47 -33.31
CA GLN A 464 9.36 -4.39 -33.57
C GLN A 464 8.69 -3.01 -33.60
N THR A 465 7.52 -2.88 -34.23
CA THR A 465 6.75 -1.63 -34.27
C THR A 465 6.39 -1.15 -32.86
N LEU A 466 5.91 -2.06 -32.00
CA LEU A 466 5.59 -1.72 -30.62
C LEU A 466 6.85 -1.38 -29.79
N THR A 467 7.97 -2.03 -30.09
CA THR A 467 9.26 -1.72 -29.42
C THR A 467 9.72 -0.32 -29.78
N LEU A 468 9.57 0.09 -31.04
CA LEU A 468 9.85 1.46 -31.48
C LEU A 468 8.94 2.48 -30.83
N ASP A 469 7.64 2.19 -30.71
CA ASP A 469 6.71 3.06 -30.00
C ASP A 469 7.11 3.22 -28.51
N CYS A 470 7.50 2.15 -27.83
CA CYS A 470 8.07 2.25 -26.48
C CYS A 470 9.31 3.15 -26.45
N ALA A 471 10.22 3.00 -27.44
CA ALA A 471 11.47 3.77 -27.50
C ALA A 471 11.22 5.28 -27.68
N LEU A 472 10.18 5.65 -28.42
CA LEU A 472 9.83 7.05 -28.69
C LEU A 472 9.04 7.67 -27.53
N ASN A 473 8.03 6.96 -27.02
CA ASN A 473 6.99 7.51 -26.14
C ASN A 473 7.02 6.97 -24.71
N GLY A 474 7.91 6.02 -24.39
CA GLY A 474 7.95 5.37 -23.08
C GLY A 474 8.87 6.05 -22.07
N THR A 475 8.64 5.77 -20.79
CA THR A 475 9.62 6.03 -19.73
C THR A 475 10.86 5.16 -19.92
N THR A 476 11.94 5.46 -19.21
CA THR A 476 13.20 4.68 -19.29
C THR A 476 12.95 3.19 -18.98
N GLU A 477 12.13 2.90 -17.98
CA GLU A 477 11.77 1.55 -17.54
C GLU A 477 10.97 0.82 -18.62
N LEU A 478 9.96 1.49 -19.20
CA LEU A 478 9.15 0.91 -20.27
C LEU A 478 9.98 0.61 -21.52
N LYS A 479 10.90 1.52 -21.90
CA LYS A 479 11.82 1.32 -23.00
C LYS A 479 12.63 0.05 -22.82
N ARG A 480 13.22 -0.12 -21.64
CA ARG A 480 13.99 -1.31 -21.29
C ARG A 480 13.13 -2.58 -21.32
N ALA A 481 11.96 -2.59 -20.66
CA ALA A 481 11.06 -3.73 -20.64
C ALA A 481 10.59 -4.15 -22.05
N CYS A 482 10.31 -3.19 -22.92
CA CYS A 482 9.96 -3.47 -24.31
C CYS A 482 11.12 -4.06 -25.12
N GLN A 483 12.37 -3.56 -24.91
CA GLN A 483 13.57 -4.10 -25.56
C GLN A 483 13.84 -5.55 -25.13
N GLU A 484 13.76 -5.84 -23.83
CA GLU A 484 13.92 -7.18 -23.29
C GLU A 484 12.84 -8.14 -23.84
N ALA A 485 11.58 -7.69 -23.86
CA ALA A 485 10.49 -8.49 -24.42
C ALA A 485 10.69 -8.80 -25.92
N ASN A 486 11.29 -7.89 -26.69
CA ASN A 486 11.59 -8.10 -28.11
C ASN A 486 12.74 -9.09 -28.37
N GLN A 487 13.58 -9.36 -27.38
CA GLN A 487 14.65 -10.38 -27.48
C GLN A 487 14.12 -11.81 -27.28
N THR A 488 12.83 -11.98 -26.97
CA THR A 488 12.23 -13.32 -26.78
C THR A 488 12.36 -14.15 -28.07
N PRO A 489 12.90 -15.37 -28.01
CA PRO A 489 13.04 -16.21 -29.19
C PRO A 489 11.70 -16.50 -29.87
N ALA A 490 11.66 -16.48 -31.19
CA ALA A 490 10.49 -16.87 -31.95
C ALA A 490 10.21 -18.37 -31.75
N GLY A 491 8.94 -18.74 -31.53
CA GLY A 491 8.54 -20.15 -31.45
C GLY A 491 8.98 -20.89 -30.18
N ALA A 492 9.43 -20.19 -29.12
CA ALA A 492 9.70 -20.80 -27.82
C ALA A 492 8.37 -21.24 -27.18
N ALA A 493 7.83 -22.39 -27.62
CA ALA A 493 6.81 -23.11 -26.87
C ALA A 493 7.37 -23.44 -25.48
N ALA A 494 6.54 -23.33 -24.46
CA ALA A 494 6.92 -23.72 -23.11
C ALA A 494 7.36 -25.18 -23.12
N ARG A 495 8.64 -25.45 -22.87
CA ARG A 495 9.12 -26.77 -22.47
C ARG A 495 8.98 -26.91 -20.97
#